data_705af6a3f3f14069fd94f3a4c5948569
#
_entry.id   705af6a3f3f14069fd94f3a4c5948569
#
_cell.length_a   1.000
_cell.length_b   1.000
_cell.length_c   1.000
_cell.angle_alpha   90.00
_cell.angle_beta   90.00
_cell.angle_gamma   90.00
#
_symmetry.space_group_name_H-M   'P 1'
#
loop_
_entity.id
_entity.type
_entity.pdbx_description
1 polymer ?
#
loop_
_entity_poly.entity_id
_entity_poly.type
_entity_poly.pdbx_seq_one_letter_code
_entity_poly.pdbx_strand_id
1 'polypeptide(L)'
;MNRFSQDKKIRRFSPGSLSIILFILLFVLFFIGVSNVGETSLNKQQEGLESALGRCIIQCYALEGKYPDSLEYMEEHYGLSYNKDLFFVDYAPYASNIYPEVTIIRRQVEE
;
A
#
# COMPACT_ATOMS: atom_id res chain seq x y z
N MET A 1 16.73 -6.57 57.71
CA MET A 1 16.54 -6.54 57.08
C MET A 1 16.50 -6.38 56.44
N ASN A 2 16.72 -6.26 56.39
CA ASN A 2 16.64 -5.93 55.55
C ASN A 2 16.02 -6.20 54.95
N ARG A 3 15.57 -6.85 54.92
CA ARG A 3 14.92 -6.99 54.31
C ARG A 3 14.64 -6.22 53.46
N PHE A 4 14.79 -5.61 53.32
CA PHE A 4 14.66 -4.75 52.51
C PHE A 4 15.50 -4.70 51.51
N SER A 5 16.56 -5.35 51.53
CA SER A 5 17.47 -5.18 50.55
C SER A 5 17.29 -6.00 49.37
N GLN A 6 16.90 -7.19 49.48
CA GLN A 6 16.71 -7.93 48.27
C GLN A 6 15.55 -7.46 47.57
N ASP A 7 14.68 -6.88 48.18
CA ASP A 7 13.60 -6.31 47.47
C ASP A 7 14.12 -5.32 46.53
N LYS A 8 15.26 -4.80 46.77
CA LYS A 8 15.75 -3.89 45.87
C LYS A 8 15.90 -4.37 44.55
N LYS A 9 16.29 -5.55 44.34
CA LYS A 9 16.41 -6.04 43.03
C LYS A 9 15.18 -5.97 42.33
N ILE A 10 14.12 -6.36 42.89
CA ILE A 10 12.87 -6.31 42.25
C ILE A 10 12.49 -4.90 42.00
N ARG A 11 12.89 -4.05 42.88
CA ARG A 11 12.52 -2.72 42.70
C ARG A 11 13.18 -2.07 41.57
N ARG A 12 14.21 -2.63 41.04
CA ARG A 12 14.79 -2.08 39.91
C ARG A 12 13.80 -1.91 38.88
N PHE A 13 12.84 -2.78 38.77
CA PHE A 13 11.82 -2.64 37.77
C PHE A 13 10.67 -1.84 38.36
N SER A 14 10.93 -0.59 38.61
CA SER A 14 9.88 0.28 39.10
C SER A 14 8.80 0.40 38.06
N PRO A 15 7.62 0.82 38.43
CA PRO A 15 6.53 0.96 37.45
C PRO A 15 6.89 1.83 36.28
N GLY A 16 7.66 2.88 36.50
CA GLY A 16 8.09 3.72 35.41
C GLY A 16 8.99 3.01 34.43
N SER A 17 9.94 2.25 34.98
CA SER A 17 10.84 1.49 34.13
C SER A 17 10.10 0.45 33.31
N LEU A 18 9.19 -0.23 33.96
CA LEU A 18 8.42 -1.26 33.28
C LEU A 18 7.61 -0.66 32.16
N SER A 19 7.05 0.50 32.39
CA SER A 19 6.27 1.18 31.38
C SER A 19 7.11 1.54 30.17
N ILE A 20 8.31 2.01 30.40
CA ILE A 20 9.19 2.38 29.31
C ILE A 20 9.60 1.16 28.53
N ILE A 21 9.91 0.06 29.20
CA ILE A 21 10.30 -1.16 28.53
C ILE A 21 9.15 -1.69 27.68
N LEU A 22 7.96 -1.65 28.20
CA LEU A 22 6.79 -2.10 27.47
C LEU A 22 6.57 -1.23 26.24
N PHE A 23 6.74 0.07 26.39
CA PHE A 23 6.55 0.98 25.27
C PHE A 23 7.57 0.71 24.19
N ILE A 24 8.82 0.49 24.56
CA ILE A 24 9.86 0.20 23.59
C ILE A 24 9.57 -1.12 22.87
N LEU A 25 9.11 -2.11 23.61
CA LEU A 25 8.77 -3.39 23.01
C LEU A 25 7.66 -3.25 22.00
N LEU A 26 6.62 -2.51 22.35
CA LEU A 26 5.54 -2.29 21.41
C LEU A 26 6.00 -1.52 20.18
N PHE A 27 6.88 -0.55 20.39
CA PHE A 27 7.38 0.23 19.28
C PHE A 27 8.20 -0.64 18.33
N VAL A 28 9.01 -1.53 18.87
CA VAL A 28 9.81 -2.43 18.06
C VAL A 28 8.92 -3.39 17.28
N LEU A 29 7.90 -3.93 17.94
CA LEU A 29 6.98 -4.82 17.25
C LEU A 29 6.25 -4.11 16.13
N PHE A 30 5.85 -2.88 16.38
CA PHE A 30 5.17 -2.10 15.37
C PHE A 30 6.08 -1.84 14.19
N PHE A 31 7.34 -1.52 14.48
CA PHE A 31 8.29 -1.23 13.43
C PHE A 31 8.55 -2.45 12.57
N ILE A 32 8.68 -3.61 13.19
CA ILE A 32 8.88 -4.84 12.46
C ILE A 32 7.66 -5.15 11.60
N GLY A 33 6.48 -4.94 12.14
CA GLY A 33 5.25 -5.16 11.39
C GLY A 33 5.16 -4.27 10.17
N VAL A 34 5.52 -3.01 10.32
CA VAL A 34 5.46 -2.08 9.21
C VAL A 34 6.45 -2.48 8.13
N SER A 35 7.64 -2.93 8.53
CA SER A 35 8.63 -3.35 7.56
C SER A 35 8.15 -4.54 6.74
N ASN A 36 7.51 -5.48 7.41
CA ASN A 36 7.06 -6.67 6.73
C ASN A 36 5.87 -6.41 5.82
N VAL A 37 5.12 -5.38 6.11
CA VAL A 37 3.92 -5.08 5.35
C VAL A 37 4.25 -4.47 3.98
N GLY A 38 5.45 -3.93 3.83
CA GLY A 38 5.79 -3.21 2.62
C GLY A 38 5.49 -3.96 1.33
N GLU A 39 5.97 -5.19 1.23
CA GLU A 39 5.74 -5.96 0.02
C GLU A 39 4.29 -6.33 -0.17
N THR A 40 3.64 -6.71 0.90
CA THR A 40 2.22 -7.02 0.84
C THR A 40 1.42 -5.80 0.40
N SER A 41 1.82 -4.64 0.89
CA SER A 41 1.14 -3.41 0.54
C SER A 41 1.27 -3.12 -0.95
N LEU A 42 2.43 -3.36 -1.54
CA LEU A 42 2.62 -3.15 -2.96
C LEU A 42 1.76 -4.11 -3.78
N ASN A 43 1.67 -5.36 -3.35
CA ASN A 43 0.81 -6.31 -4.05
C ASN A 43 -0.63 -5.87 -4.01
N LYS A 44 -1.08 -5.39 -2.87
CA LYS A 44 -2.46 -4.95 -2.75
C LYS A 44 -2.71 -3.70 -3.55
N GLN A 45 -1.75 -2.80 -3.61
CA GLN A 45 -1.88 -1.61 -4.42
C GLN A 45 -1.97 -1.96 -5.89
N GLN A 46 -1.19 -2.94 -6.32
CA GLN A 46 -1.24 -3.37 -7.71
C GLN A 46 -2.57 -4.00 -8.04
N GLU A 47 -3.09 -4.85 -7.16
CA GLU A 47 -4.40 -5.43 -7.37
C GLU A 47 -5.48 -4.38 -7.42
N GLY A 48 -5.38 -3.38 -6.54
CA GLY A 48 -6.33 -2.29 -6.54
C GLY A 48 -6.28 -1.49 -7.82
N LEU A 49 -5.07 -1.28 -8.34
CA LEU A 49 -4.91 -0.56 -9.59
C LEU A 49 -5.50 -1.35 -10.74
N GLU A 50 -5.28 -2.66 -10.77
CA GLU A 50 -5.86 -3.48 -11.81
C GLU A 50 -7.38 -3.43 -11.78
N SER A 51 -7.95 -3.49 -10.59
CA SER A 51 -9.39 -3.41 -10.44
C SER A 51 -9.92 -2.04 -10.87
N ALA A 52 -9.21 -0.99 -10.48
CA ALA A 52 -9.65 0.36 -10.83
C ALA A 52 -9.58 0.58 -12.33
N LEU A 53 -8.53 0.09 -12.97
CA LEU A 53 -8.40 0.20 -14.41
C LEU A 53 -9.54 -0.53 -15.11
N GLY A 54 -9.80 -1.76 -14.71
CA GLY A 54 -10.87 -2.52 -15.33
C GLY A 54 -12.22 -1.84 -15.16
N ARG A 55 -12.45 -1.29 -13.97
CA ARG A 55 -13.71 -0.62 -13.71
C ARG A 55 -13.85 0.63 -14.57
N CYS A 56 -12.79 1.41 -14.68
CA CYS A 56 -12.82 2.62 -15.51
C CYS A 56 -13.04 2.29 -16.97
N ILE A 57 -12.38 1.24 -17.45
CA ILE A 57 -12.51 0.85 -18.85
C ILE A 57 -13.94 0.42 -19.16
N ILE A 58 -14.50 -0.41 -18.30
CA ILE A 58 -15.86 -0.90 -18.52
C ILE A 58 -16.86 0.20 -18.34
N GLN A 59 -16.64 1.08 -17.38
CA GLN A 59 -17.55 2.18 -17.16
C GLN A 59 -17.58 3.13 -18.36
N CYS A 60 -16.41 3.37 -18.93
CA CYS A 60 -16.31 4.21 -20.11
C CYS A 60 -17.12 3.59 -21.27
N TYR A 61 -16.95 2.29 -21.46
CA TYR A 61 -17.69 1.62 -22.52
C TYR A 61 -19.18 1.67 -22.28
N ALA A 62 -19.59 1.49 -21.04
CA ALA A 62 -21.00 1.50 -20.71
C ALA A 62 -21.63 2.87 -20.89
N LEU A 63 -20.90 3.91 -20.59
CA LEU A 63 -21.44 5.26 -20.67
C LEU A 63 -21.27 5.91 -22.02
N GLU A 64 -20.19 5.62 -22.71
CA GLU A 64 -19.87 6.29 -23.96
C GLU A 64 -19.98 5.41 -25.19
N GLY A 65 -20.13 4.12 -25.00
CA GLY A 65 -20.25 3.20 -26.13
C GLY A 65 -18.93 2.85 -26.76
N LYS A 66 -17.83 3.24 -26.15
CA LYS A 66 -16.51 2.90 -26.68
C LYS A 66 -15.52 2.86 -25.53
N TYR A 67 -14.40 2.20 -25.76
CA TYR A 67 -13.39 2.10 -24.76
C TYR A 67 -12.56 3.38 -24.74
N PRO A 68 -11.92 3.71 -23.62
CA PRO A 68 -11.19 4.99 -23.53
C PRO A 68 -10.00 5.01 -24.48
N ASP A 69 -9.72 6.18 -25.00
CA ASP A 69 -8.65 6.36 -25.96
C ASP A 69 -7.28 6.37 -25.31
N SER A 70 -7.19 6.78 -24.07
CA SER A 70 -5.91 6.89 -23.43
C SER A 70 -6.07 6.76 -21.92
N LEU A 71 -4.92 6.56 -21.26
CA LEU A 71 -4.90 6.49 -19.83
C LEU A 71 -5.26 7.83 -19.21
N GLU A 72 -4.79 8.92 -19.81
CA GLU A 72 -5.11 10.24 -19.32
C GLU A 72 -6.59 10.52 -19.37
N TYR A 73 -7.27 10.00 -20.36
CA TYR A 73 -8.70 10.20 -20.47
C TYR A 73 -9.41 9.61 -19.25
N MET A 74 -8.96 8.44 -18.82
CA MET A 74 -9.54 7.82 -17.64
C MET A 74 -9.22 8.61 -16.38
N GLU A 75 -8.03 9.17 -16.31
CA GLU A 75 -7.65 9.95 -15.15
C GLU A 75 -8.51 11.22 -15.05
N GLU A 76 -8.77 11.85 -16.17
CA GLU A 76 -9.53 13.09 -16.16
C GLU A 76 -11.03 12.89 -16.02
N HIS A 77 -11.56 11.86 -16.62
CA HIS A 77 -13.01 11.69 -16.68
C HIS A 77 -13.58 10.64 -15.74
N TYR A 78 -12.78 9.70 -15.29
CA TYR A 78 -13.27 8.62 -14.46
C TYR A 78 -12.55 8.48 -13.14
N GLY A 79 -11.71 9.44 -12.82
CA GLY A 79 -11.10 9.49 -11.50
C GLY A 79 -10.03 8.45 -11.25
N LEU A 80 -9.41 7.93 -12.30
CA LEU A 80 -8.35 6.97 -12.13
C LEU A 80 -7.16 7.65 -11.47
N SER A 81 -6.65 7.05 -10.42
CA SER A 81 -5.54 7.62 -9.69
C SER A 81 -4.67 6.49 -9.17
N TYR A 82 -3.38 6.62 -9.31
CA TYR A 82 -2.47 5.62 -8.80
C TYR A 82 -1.09 6.26 -8.61
N ASN A 83 -0.23 5.54 -7.92
CA ASN A 83 1.11 6.07 -7.62
C ASN A 83 2.01 5.80 -8.82
N LYS A 84 2.27 6.83 -9.60
CA LYS A 84 3.05 6.68 -10.81
C LYS A 84 4.52 6.45 -10.53
N ASP A 85 4.96 6.69 -9.31
CA ASP A 85 6.34 6.42 -8.93
C ASP A 85 6.56 4.93 -8.73
N LEU A 86 5.51 4.21 -8.37
CA LEU A 86 5.62 2.79 -8.07
C LEU A 86 5.19 1.90 -9.24
N PHE A 87 4.29 2.37 -10.07
CA PHE A 87 3.73 1.55 -11.14
C PHE A 87 3.76 2.26 -12.46
N PHE A 88 4.03 1.51 -13.49
CA PHE A 88 3.95 2.01 -14.85
C PHE A 88 2.83 1.24 -15.53
N VAL A 89 1.89 1.96 -16.12
CA VAL A 89 0.75 1.34 -16.79
C VAL A 89 0.92 1.53 -18.28
N ASP A 90 1.00 0.41 -18.99
CA ASP A 90 1.12 0.42 -20.44
C ASP A 90 -0.28 0.17 -20.99
N TYR A 91 -0.89 1.19 -21.53
CA TYR A 91 -2.25 1.12 -22.02
C TYR A 91 -2.22 1.17 -23.54
N ALA A 92 -2.67 0.11 -24.16
CA ALA A 92 -2.61 -0.03 -25.62
C ALA A 92 -4.00 -0.26 -26.19
N PRO A 93 -4.70 0.79 -26.59
CA PRO A 93 -6.00 0.63 -27.20
C PRO A 93 -5.84 0.21 -28.66
N TYR A 94 -6.66 -0.74 -29.07
CA TYR A 94 -6.62 -1.20 -30.44
C TYR A 94 -7.72 -0.58 -31.28
N ALA A 95 -8.91 -0.56 -30.76
CA ALA A 95 -10.05 0.01 -31.46
C ALA A 95 -11.08 0.40 -30.43
N SER A 96 -12.02 1.23 -30.81
CA SER A 96 -12.99 1.73 -29.84
C SER A 96 -13.93 0.63 -29.34
N ASN A 97 -14.06 -0.45 -30.09
CA ASN A 97 -14.94 -1.54 -29.68
C ASN A 97 -14.19 -2.81 -29.29
N ILE A 98 -12.87 -2.72 -29.12
CA ILE A 98 -12.08 -3.86 -28.69
C ILE A 98 -11.44 -3.52 -27.36
N TYR A 99 -11.54 -4.44 -26.41
CA TYR A 99 -11.01 -4.21 -25.08
C TYR A 99 -9.51 -3.94 -25.18
N PRO A 100 -9.03 -2.86 -24.60
CA PRO A 100 -7.63 -2.49 -24.73
C PRO A 100 -6.73 -3.42 -23.94
N GLU A 101 -5.50 -3.50 -24.36
CA GLU A 101 -4.53 -4.29 -23.63
C GLU A 101 -3.88 -3.40 -22.58
N VAL A 102 -3.89 -3.85 -21.34
CA VAL A 102 -3.35 -3.07 -20.23
C VAL A 102 -2.35 -3.91 -19.50
N THR A 103 -1.16 -3.38 -19.32
CA THR A 103 -0.12 -4.06 -18.57
C THR A 103 0.36 -3.15 -17.46
N ILE A 104 0.42 -3.67 -16.25
CA ILE A 104 0.91 -2.92 -15.13
C ILE A 104 2.27 -3.45 -14.77
N ILE A 105 3.27 -2.58 -14.78
CA ILE A 105 4.63 -2.94 -14.48
C ILE A 105 5.03 -2.25 -13.20
N ARG A 106 5.53 -3.02 -12.24
CA ARG A 106 5.96 -2.44 -10.98
C ARG A 106 7.34 -1.85 -11.17
N ARG A 107 7.48 -0.58 -10.86
CA ARG A 107 8.77 0.06 -10.98
C ARG A 107 9.63 -0.36 -9.82
N GLN A 108 10.86 -0.69 -10.12
CA GLN A 108 11.79 -1.02 -9.06
C GLN A 108 12.49 0.23 -8.66
N VAL A 109 12.50 0.48 -7.37
CA VAL A 109 13.19 1.64 -6.85
C VAL A 109 14.60 1.21 -6.53
N GLU A 110 15.53 1.73 -7.29
CA GLU A 110 16.91 1.41 -7.03
C GLU A 110 17.44 2.38 -6.05
N GLU A 111 18.20 1.94 -5.09
CA GLU A 111 18.67 2.87 -4.16
C GLU A 111 19.96 3.32 -4.36
#